data_f457c680d19cdb35f342b39c280ec92c
#
_entry.id   f457c680d19cdb35f342b39c280ec92c
#
_cell.length_a   1.000
_cell.length_b   1.000
_cell.length_c   1.000
_cell.angle_alpha   90.00
_cell.angle_beta   90.00
_cell.angle_gamma   90.00
#
_symmetry.space_group_name_H-M   'P 1'
#
loop_
_entity.id
_entity.type
_entity.pdbx_description
1 polymer ?
#
loop_
_entity_poly.entity_id
_entity_poly.type
_entity_poly.pdbx_seq_one_letter_code
_entity_poly.pdbx_strand_id
1 'polypeptide(L)'
;MPRPSTVQTVTTIGIDMGKNTLHMIGLDSRGAIVLREKVSRGRIILRLANLPPCLIGIEAGMATHYVARELAALGHDVKQVPPAYAKPFRQGHKNDFRDAHAVAEAVQRPTTRFVPAKTDEQLDLQALHRVRSRLVSERTAVINQIRGFLLERGIIVRQGLRFLRQALPDILAKRTDVLSPRMVRIVADLASDWRQIDERIEPVTDEIETLAKSDGSCRRVMTVPGIGPIISSAMVAAIGSGAAFARGRDFSAWIGLVPKQMSTGDRTILGRITKRGNGYLRTLFVQAARVILLRPASWPKHGFGVWLARAAQRLHRNVLAAALANKLARIAWTVLAQERNYEARIMKAAA
;
A
#
# COMPACT_ATOMS: atom_id res chain seq x y z
N MET A 1 3.24 -37.97 47.81
CA MET A 1 3.55 -36.53 47.77
C MET A 1 2.99 -35.98 46.43
N PRO A 2 2.05 -35.02 46.43
CA PRO A 2 1.62 -34.40 45.19
C PRO A 2 2.80 -33.60 44.60
N ARG A 3 3.08 -33.82 43.30
CA ARG A 3 4.06 -33.02 42.56
C ARG A 3 3.59 -31.56 42.58
N PRO A 4 4.46 -30.57 42.82
CA PRO A 4 4.10 -29.17 42.74
C PRO A 4 3.58 -28.94 41.33
N SER A 5 2.38 -28.43 41.19
CA SER A 5 1.84 -27.92 39.93
C SER A 5 2.70 -26.73 39.52
N THR A 6 3.68 -26.96 38.65
CA THR A 6 4.37 -25.87 37.99
C THR A 6 3.31 -25.06 37.26
N VAL A 7 3.02 -23.87 37.76
CA VAL A 7 2.18 -22.89 37.05
C VAL A 7 2.84 -22.71 35.70
N GLN A 8 2.24 -23.29 34.67
CA GLN A 8 2.75 -23.17 33.30
C GLN A 8 2.59 -21.72 32.86
N THR A 9 3.69 -20.98 32.88
CA THR A 9 3.69 -19.55 32.54
C THR A 9 3.64 -19.39 31.02
N VAL A 10 2.67 -18.66 30.51
CA VAL A 10 2.59 -18.29 29.10
C VAL A 10 3.74 -17.36 28.78
N THR A 11 4.59 -17.72 27.83
CA THR A 11 5.71 -16.89 27.35
C THR A 11 5.45 -16.24 26.00
N THR A 12 4.66 -16.91 25.14
CA THR A 12 4.33 -16.43 23.80
C THR A 12 2.85 -16.66 23.51
N ILE A 13 2.19 -15.65 22.94
CA ILE A 13 0.79 -15.74 22.49
C ILE A 13 0.73 -15.45 21.00
N GLY A 14 0.02 -16.30 20.25
CA GLY A 14 -0.40 -16.02 18.88
C GLY A 14 -1.89 -15.72 18.84
N ILE A 15 -2.25 -14.66 18.11
CA ILE A 15 -3.63 -14.20 17.98
C ILE A 15 -4.01 -14.19 16.50
N ASP A 16 -5.06 -14.93 16.16
CA ASP A 16 -5.77 -14.81 14.90
C ASP A 16 -6.95 -13.84 15.06
N MET A 17 -7.01 -12.84 14.15
CA MET A 17 -7.90 -11.67 14.26
C MET A 17 -9.18 -11.85 13.44
N GLY A 18 -10.19 -12.52 13.98
CA GLY A 18 -11.52 -12.56 13.38
C GLY A 18 -12.28 -11.21 13.49
N LYS A 19 -13.39 -11.07 12.77
CA LYS A 19 -14.20 -9.84 12.77
C LYS A 19 -14.76 -9.49 14.16
N ASN A 20 -15.38 -10.45 14.84
CA ASN A 20 -16.03 -10.26 16.12
C ASN A 20 -15.35 -11.02 17.26
N THR A 21 -14.64 -12.09 16.93
CA THR A 21 -13.99 -12.99 17.88
C THR A 21 -12.54 -13.22 17.46
N LEU A 22 -11.68 -13.38 18.43
CA LEU A 22 -10.27 -13.68 18.26
C LEU A 22 -9.98 -15.05 18.84
N HIS A 23 -9.08 -15.79 18.18
CA HIS A 23 -8.59 -17.05 18.68
C HIS A 23 -7.16 -16.87 19.17
N MET A 24 -6.87 -17.35 20.37
CA MET A 24 -5.57 -17.23 21.01
C MET A 24 -5.01 -18.60 21.35
N ILE A 25 -3.72 -18.76 21.06
CA ILE A 25 -2.90 -19.89 21.52
C ILE A 25 -1.72 -19.32 22.31
N GLY A 26 -1.58 -19.74 23.56
CA GLY A 26 -0.42 -19.40 24.39
C GLY A 26 0.49 -20.61 24.53
N LEU A 27 1.80 -20.36 24.37
CA LEU A 27 2.86 -21.34 24.50
C LEU A 27 3.71 -21.06 25.75
N ASP A 28 4.20 -22.11 26.39
CA ASP A 28 5.23 -22.01 27.41
C ASP A 28 6.65 -21.89 26.81
N SER A 29 7.67 -21.84 27.65
CA SER A 29 9.07 -21.74 27.21
C SER A 29 9.57 -22.96 26.43
N ARG A 30 8.84 -24.10 26.47
CA ARG A 30 9.15 -25.33 25.74
C ARG A 30 8.37 -25.44 24.43
N GLY A 31 7.47 -24.48 24.15
CA GLY A 31 6.58 -24.51 22.99
C GLY A 31 5.30 -25.34 23.17
N ALA A 32 5.01 -25.81 24.41
CA ALA A 32 3.78 -26.55 24.69
C ALA A 32 2.60 -25.56 24.80
N ILE A 33 1.42 -25.98 24.29
CA ILE A 33 0.19 -25.18 24.36
C ILE A 33 -0.32 -25.23 25.80
N VAL A 34 -0.31 -24.07 26.48
CA VAL A 34 -0.78 -23.89 27.86
C VAL A 34 -2.01 -22.98 27.95
N LEU A 35 -2.34 -22.27 26.85
CA LEU A 35 -3.53 -21.44 26.74
C LEU A 35 -4.20 -21.69 25.39
N ARG A 36 -5.52 -21.91 25.39
CA ARG A 36 -6.33 -22.01 24.18
C ARG A 36 -7.68 -21.38 24.46
N GLU A 37 -7.89 -20.18 23.94
CA GLU A 37 -9.08 -19.40 24.21
C GLU A 37 -9.66 -18.77 22.96
N LYS A 38 -10.99 -18.59 22.96
CA LYS A 38 -11.74 -17.77 22.03
C LYS A 38 -12.31 -16.59 22.81
N VAL A 39 -11.95 -15.36 22.40
CA VAL A 39 -12.31 -14.15 23.12
C VAL A 39 -13.06 -13.19 22.17
N SER A 40 -14.08 -12.49 22.69
CA SER A 40 -14.70 -11.42 21.92
C SER A 40 -13.72 -10.23 21.76
N ARG A 41 -13.81 -9.54 20.63
CA ARG A 41 -12.94 -8.41 20.33
C ARG A 41 -12.94 -7.34 21.42
N GLY A 42 -14.09 -7.03 22.03
CA GLY A 42 -14.17 -6.02 23.09
C GLY A 42 -13.55 -6.44 24.44
N ARG A 43 -13.25 -7.74 24.63
CA ARG A 43 -12.67 -8.25 25.87
C ARG A 43 -11.19 -8.59 25.79
N ILE A 44 -10.55 -8.50 24.61
CA ILE A 44 -9.16 -8.95 24.42
C ILE A 44 -8.18 -8.18 25.30
N ILE A 45 -8.32 -6.86 25.39
CA ILE A 45 -7.44 -6.00 26.19
C ILE A 45 -7.56 -6.35 27.67
N LEU A 46 -8.78 -6.41 28.19
CA LEU A 46 -9.05 -6.78 29.57
C LEU A 46 -8.54 -8.19 29.91
N ARG A 47 -8.71 -9.14 28.97
CA ARG A 47 -8.25 -10.52 29.17
C ARG A 47 -6.73 -10.62 29.27
N LEU A 48 -6.00 -9.90 28.42
CA LEU A 48 -4.54 -9.93 28.39
C LEU A 48 -3.92 -9.03 29.47
N ALA A 49 -4.61 -8.02 29.98
CA ALA A 49 -4.16 -7.22 31.14
C ALA A 49 -3.95 -8.06 32.41
N ASN A 50 -4.61 -9.22 32.52
CA ASN A 50 -4.46 -10.14 33.64
C ASN A 50 -3.32 -11.17 33.45
N LEU A 51 -2.53 -11.08 32.38
CA LEU A 51 -1.38 -11.95 32.13
C LEU A 51 -0.07 -11.18 32.34
N PRO A 52 0.97 -11.85 32.83
CA PRO A 52 2.30 -11.24 32.86
C PRO A 52 2.75 -10.79 31.47
N PRO A 53 3.59 -9.75 31.36
CA PRO A 53 4.17 -9.34 30.08
C PRO A 53 4.80 -10.52 29.33
N CYS A 54 4.43 -10.69 28.09
CA CYS A 54 4.90 -11.79 27.24
C CYS A 54 5.00 -11.33 25.79
N LEU A 55 5.61 -12.17 24.92
CA LEU A 55 5.65 -11.94 23.48
C LEU A 55 4.29 -12.24 22.86
N ILE A 56 3.72 -11.28 22.13
CA ILE A 56 2.42 -11.43 21.45
C ILE A 56 2.59 -11.26 19.95
N GLY A 57 2.30 -12.32 19.19
CA GLY A 57 2.13 -12.25 17.75
C GLY A 57 0.68 -11.98 17.37
N ILE A 58 0.42 -11.02 16.48
CA ILE A 58 -0.91 -10.77 15.92
C ILE A 58 -0.80 -10.89 14.41
N GLU A 59 -1.68 -11.65 13.74
CA GLU A 59 -1.68 -11.67 12.28
C GLU A 59 -2.04 -10.28 11.72
N ALA A 60 -1.17 -9.72 10.87
CA ALA A 60 -1.36 -8.39 10.32
C ALA A 60 -2.60 -8.32 9.41
N GLY A 61 -3.59 -7.53 9.80
CA GLY A 61 -4.87 -7.43 9.11
C GLY A 61 -5.66 -6.17 9.52
N MET A 62 -6.99 -6.22 9.41
CA MET A 62 -7.85 -5.13 9.83
C MET A 62 -7.91 -5.04 11.37
N ALA A 63 -7.88 -3.78 11.88
CA ALA A 63 -7.95 -3.45 13.32
C ALA A 63 -6.82 -4.01 14.19
N THR A 64 -5.74 -4.53 13.60
CA THR A 64 -4.58 -5.04 14.35
C THR A 64 -3.77 -3.92 14.97
N HIS A 65 -3.69 -2.75 14.33
CA HIS A 65 -2.89 -1.62 14.82
C HIS A 65 -3.39 -1.11 16.18
N TYR A 66 -4.72 -0.95 16.34
CA TYR A 66 -5.32 -0.56 17.62
C TYR A 66 -4.99 -1.58 18.71
N VAL A 67 -5.30 -2.86 18.47
CA VAL A 67 -5.03 -3.92 19.46
C VAL A 67 -3.55 -4.01 19.80
N ALA A 68 -2.67 -3.86 18.81
CA ALA A 68 -1.22 -3.89 19.05
C ALA A 68 -0.76 -2.72 19.95
N ARG A 69 -1.30 -1.52 19.77
CA ARG A 69 -0.96 -0.37 20.64
C ARG A 69 -1.46 -0.57 22.06
N GLU A 70 -2.72 -0.98 22.22
CA GLU A 70 -3.30 -1.21 23.54
C GLU A 70 -2.53 -2.29 24.32
N LEU A 71 -2.21 -3.42 23.67
CA LEU A 71 -1.45 -4.49 24.33
C LEU A 71 -0.01 -4.09 24.63
N ALA A 72 0.62 -3.28 23.79
CA ALA A 72 1.94 -2.73 24.06
C ALA A 72 1.91 -1.76 25.26
N ALA A 73 0.84 -0.98 25.43
CA ALA A 73 0.65 -0.11 26.59
C ALA A 73 0.49 -0.89 27.90
N LEU A 74 0.06 -2.15 27.84
CA LEU A 74 0.03 -3.08 29.00
C LEU A 74 1.40 -3.70 29.30
N GLY A 75 2.44 -3.38 28.54
CA GLY A 75 3.81 -3.88 28.75
C GLY A 75 4.14 -5.17 27.97
N HIS A 76 3.26 -5.69 27.12
CA HIS A 76 3.56 -6.85 26.27
C HIS A 76 4.49 -6.46 25.10
N ASP A 77 5.37 -7.38 24.65
CA ASP A 77 6.12 -7.24 23.40
C ASP A 77 5.26 -7.68 22.21
N VAL A 78 4.61 -6.73 21.54
CA VAL A 78 3.62 -7.01 20.50
C VAL A 78 4.21 -6.87 19.11
N LYS A 79 4.11 -7.92 18.31
CA LYS A 79 4.60 -7.99 16.92
C LYS A 79 3.46 -8.32 15.97
N GLN A 80 3.29 -7.53 14.92
CA GLN A 80 2.36 -7.85 13.84
C GLN A 80 3.04 -8.71 12.79
N VAL A 81 2.58 -9.95 12.64
CA VAL A 81 3.12 -10.96 11.74
C VAL A 81 2.38 -10.91 10.39
N PRO A 82 3.05 -10.62 9.26
CA PRO A 82 2.39 -10.69 7.96
C PRO A 82 1.92 -12.12 7.66
N PRO A 83 0.75 -12.32 7.02
CA PRO A 83 0.20 -13.66 6.72
C PRO A 83 1.16 -14.57 5.95
N ALA A 84 2.04 -13.99 5.13
CA ALA A 84 3.05 -14.75 4.38
C ALA A 84 4.09 -15.45 5.27
N TYR A 85 4.34 -14.93 6.47
CA TYR A 85 5.26 -15.53 7.44
C TYR A 85 4.57 -16.48 8.41
N ALA A 86 3.27 -16.31 8.69
CA ALA A 86 2.50 -17.24 9.52
C ALA A 86 2.11 -18.51 8.74
N LYS A 87 1.71 -18.36 7.46
CA LYS A 87 1.21 -19.46 6.63
C LYS A 87 2.08 -20.73 6.59
N PRO A 88 3.44 -20.65 6.51
CA PRO A 88 4.30 -21.85 6.50
C PRO A 88 4.22 -22.70 7.78
N PHE A 89 3.84 -22.10 8.91
CA PHE A 89 3.73 -22.77 10.21
C PHE A 89 2.34 -23.40 10.45
N ARG A 90 1.37 -23.14 9.57
CA ARG A 90 0.05 -23.72 9.70
C ARG A 90 0.05 -25.19 9.31
N GLN A 91 -0.29 -26.05 10.26
CA GLN A 91 -0.37 -27.48 10.07
C GLN A 91 -1.82 -27.92 9.81
N GLY A 92 -2.02 -28.76 8.80
CA GLY A 92 -3.30 -29.37 8.47
C GLY A 92 -4.33 -28.40 7.87
N HIS A 93 -5.62 -28.73 8.03
CA HIS A 93 -6.72 -27.94 7.47
C HIS A 93 -6.88 -26.59 8.17
N LYS A 94 -7.47 -25.60 7.44
CA LYS A 94 -7.72 -24.27 7.97
C LYS A 94 -8.63 -24.33 9.21
N ASN A 95 -8.13 -23.75 10.31
CA ASN A 95 -8.87 -23.60 11.57
C ASN A 95 -8.26 -22.41 12.31
N ASP A 96 -9.10 -21.54 12.86
CA ASP A 96 -8.68 -20.29 13.49
C ASP A 96 -7.68 -20.50 14.64
N PHE A 97 -7.81 -21.58 15.43
CA PHE A 97 -6.80 -21.91 16.44
C PHE A 97 -5.47 -22.37 15.84
N ARG A 98 -5.50 -23.05 14.69
CA ARG A 98 -4.26 -23.42 13.98
C ARG A 98 -3.61 -22.18 13.34
N ASP A 99 -4.41 -21.23 12.89
CA ASP A 99 -3.90 -19.95 12.38
C ASP A 99 -3.28 -19.15 13.56
N ALA A 100 -3.92 -19.09 14.75
CA ALA A 100 -3.34 -18.50 15.95
C ALA A 100 -2.04 -19.22 16.39
N HIS A 101 -1.99 -20.56 16.35
CA HIS A 101 -0.77 -21.32 16.63
C HIS A 101 0.36 -21.00 15.65
N ALA A 102 0.04 -20.95 14.36
CA ALA A 102 1.00 -20.57 13.32
C ALA A 102 1.58 -19.16 13.54
N VAL A 103 0.79 -18.22 14.05
CA VAL A 103 1.24 -16.87 14.44
C VAL A 103 2.16 -16.94 15.66
N ALA A 104 1.83 -17.76 16.67
CA ALA A 104 2.68 -17.98 17.87
C ALA A 104 4.05 -18.55 17.50
N GLU A 105 4.10 -19.48 16.53
CA GLU A 105 5.35 -20.03 16.00
C GLU A 105 6.15 -18.98 15.19
N ALA A 106 5.47 -18.28 14.29
CA ALA A 106 6.10 -17.31 13.40
C ALA A 106 6.71 -16.13 14.14
N VAL A 107 6.09 -15.66 15.24
CA VAL A 107 6.54 -14.48 16.00
C VAL A 107 7.88 -14.71 16.69
N GLN A 108 8.22 -15.95 17.00
CA GLN A 108 9.47 -16.34 17.66
C GLN A 108 10.66 -16.45 16.68
N ARG A 109 10.40 -16.40 15.37
CA ARG A 109 11.47 -16.64 14.38
C ARG A 109 12.24 -15.36 14.06
N PRO A 110 13.58 -15.36 14.15
CA PRO A 110 14.41 -14.18 13.89
C PRO A 110 14.35 -13.71 12.45
N THR A 111 13.92 -14.58 11.52
CA THR A 111 13.76 -14.25 10.10
C THR A 111 12.43 -13.59 9.76
N THR A 112 11.47 -13.56 10.71
CA THR A 112 10.16 -12.92 10.51
C THR A 112 10.31 -11.41 10.48
N ARG A 113 9.80 -10.79 9.42
CA ARG A 113 9.75 -9.33 9.29
C ARG A 113 8.38 -8.83 9.71
N PHE A 114 8.34 -8.11 10.81
CA PHE A 114 7.12 -7.61 11.40
C PHE A 114 6.61 -6.34 10.72
N VAL A 115 5.29 -6.11 10.79
CA VAL A 115 4.66 -4.86 10.39
C VAL A 115 4.63 -3.93 11.61
N PRO A 116 5.20 -2.71 11.53
CA PRO A 116 5.12 -1.76 12.64
C PRO A 116 3.66 -1.36 12.92
N ALA A 117 3.33 -1.17 14.19
CA ALA A 117 2.06 -0.58 14.56
C ALA A 117 2.01 0.86 14.04
N LYS A 118 0.92 1.22 13.38
CA LYS A 118 0.70 2.59 12.89
C LYS A 118 0.12 3.46 13.99
N THR A 119 0.49 4.74 13.98
CA THR A 119 -0.17 5.78 14.78
C THR A 119 -1.56 6.07 14.23
N ASP A 120 -2.39 6.76 15.03
CA ASP A 120 -3.71 7.17 14.57
C ASP A 120 -3.62 8.16 13.41
N GLU A 121 -2.68 9.11 13.44
CA GLU A 121 -2.40 10.05 12.35
C GLU A 121 -2.03 9.32 11.04
N GLN A 122 -1.22 8.25 11.12
CA GLN A 122 -0.92 7.43 9.94
C GLN A 122 -2.15 6.71 9.40
N LEU A 123 -3.04 6.25 10.28
CA LEU A 123 -4.30 5.59 9.90
C LEU A 123 -5.28 6.57 9.28
N ASP A 124 -5.40 7.78 9.82
CA ASP A 124 -6.25 8.85 9.29
C ASP A 124 -5.77 9.30 7.91
N LEU A 125 -4.47 9.52 7.74
CA LEU A 125 -3.89 9.84 6.44
C LEU A 125 -4.10 8.70 5.43
N GLN A 126 -4.02 7.43 5.86
CA GLN A 126 -4.38 6.30 5.00
C GLN A 126 -5.88 6.29 4.66
N ALA A 127 -6.75 6.69 5.58
CA ALA A 127 -8.18 6.79 5.33
C ALA A 127 -8.48 7.85 4.27
N LEU A 128 -7.88 9.04 4.35
CA LEU A 128 -7.96 10.09 3.33
C LEU A 128 -7.53 9.57 1.95
N HIS A 129 -6.39 8.89 1.87
CA HIS A 129 -5.92 8.27 0.61
C HIS A 129 -6.89 7.22 0.06
N ARG A 130 -7.51 6.40 0.91
CA ARG A 130 -8.50 5.39 0.50
C ARG A 130 -9.77 6.05 -0.03
N VAL A 131 -10.28 7.08 0.67
CA VAL A 131 -11.45 7.85 0.23
C VAL A 131 -11.17 8.49 -1.12
N ARG A 132 -10.04 9.20 -1.26
CA ARG A 132 -9.64 9.81 -2.52
C ARG A 132 -9.51 8.79 -3.65
N SER A 133 -8.85 7.67 -3.39
CA SER A 133 -8.67 6.61 -4.40
C SER A 133 -10.01 6.04 -4.88
N ARG A 134 -10.97 5.82 -3.98
CA ARG A 134 -12.33 5.39 -4.31
C ARG A 134 -13.03 6.42 -5.21
N LEU A 135 -13.04 7.68 -4.81
CA LEU A 135 -13.67 8.77 -5.58
C LEU A 135 -13.04 8.90 -6.99
N VAL A 136 -11.71 8.83 -7.11
CA VAL A 136 -11.02 8.87 -8.41
C VAL A 136 -11.40 7.67 -9.29
N SER A 137 -11.57 6.48 -8.70
CA SER A 137 -12.02 5.30 -9.44
C SER A 137 -13.45 5.43 -9.91
N GLU A 138 -14.35 5.94 -9.06
CA GLU A 138 -15.75 6.22 -9.34
C GLU A 138 -15.89 7.25 -10.48
N ARG A 139 -15.16 8.37 -10.40
CA ARG A 139 -15.07 9.36 -11.47
C ARG A 139 -14.66 8.72 -12.81
N THR A 140 -13.63 7.87 -12.76
CA THR A 140 -13.14 7.20 -13.98
C THR A 140 -14.19 6.27 -14.56
N ALA A 141 -14.97 5.57 -13.74
CA ALA A 141 -16.06 4.71 -14.17
C ALA A 141 -17.17 5.52 -14.87
N VAL A 142 -17.61 6.61 -14.25
CA VAL A 142 -18.63 7.52 -14.83
C VAL A 142 -18.17 8.07 -16.18
N ILE A 143 -16.94 8.56 -16.27
CA ILE A 143 -16.38 9.09 -17.51
C ILE A 143 -16.30 8.03 -18.63
N ASN A 144 -15.90 6.82 -18.29
CA ASN A 144 -15.84 5.73 -19.25
C ASN A 144 -17.24 5.33 -19.72
N GLN A 145 -18.24 5.37 -18.83
CA GLN A 145 -19.64 5.09 -19.17
C GLN A 145 -20.20 6.16 -20.13
N ILE A 146 -19.97 7.46 -19.85
CA ILE A 146 -20.34 8.53 -20.78
C ILE A 146 -19.70 8.30 -22.16
N ARG A 147 -18.39 8.03 -22.19
CA ARG A 147 -17.66 7.77 -23.45
C ARG A 147 -18.23 6.57 -24.20
N GLY A 148 -18.57 5.49 -23.50
CA GLY A 148 -19.18 4.31 -24.09
C GLY A 148 -20.53 4.64 -24.75
N PHE A 149 -21.41 5.36 -24.06
CA PHE A 149 -22.73 5.75 -24.60
C PHE A 149 -22.62 6.68 -25.82
N LEU A 150 -21.66 7.64 -25.79
CA LEU A 150 -21.40 8.52 -26.92
C LEU A 150 -20.83 7.75 -28.12
N LEU A 151 -19.91 6.82 -27.88
CA LEU A 151 -19.28 6.01 -28.92
C LEU A 151 -20.30 5.13 -29.66
N GLU A 152 -21.25 4.52 -28.94
CA GLU A 152 -22.36 3.75 -29.55
C GLU A 152 -23.29 4.61 -30.45
N ARG A 153 -23.16 5.91 -30.38
CA ARG A 153 -23.88 6.89 -31.22
C ARG A 153 -22.97 7.56 -32.26
N GLY A 154 -21.78 7.00 -32.50
CA GLY A 154 -20.81 7.55 -33.45
C GLY A 154 -20.14 8.84 -33.01
N ILE A 155 -20.32 9.28 -31.75
CA ILE A 155 -19.71 10.49 -31.22
C ILE A 155 -18.37 10.13 -30.56
N ILE A 156 -17.26 10.47 -31.22
CA ILE A 156 -15.91 10.18 -30.78
C ILE A 156 -15.33 11.42 -30.07
N VAL A 157 -14.94 11.28 -28.81
CA VAL A 157 -14.27 12.33 -28.05
C VAL A 157 -12.84 11.91 -27.74
N ARG A 158 -11.87 12.80 -28.01
CA ARG A 158 -10.45 12.58 -27.71
C ARG A 158 -10.24 12.09 -26.26
N GLN A 159 -9.30 11.17 -26.07
CA GLN A 159 -8.95 10.63 -24.75
C GLN A 159 -8.42 11.72 -23.81
N GLY A 160 -8.84 11.71 -22.55
CA GLY A 160 -8.46 12.61 -21.48
C GLY A 160 -9.67 13.35 -20.90
N LEU A 161 -9.65 13.61 -19.59
CA LEU A 161 -10.68 14.31 -18.82
C LEU A 161 -11.07 15.66 -19.46
N ARG A 162 -10.05 16.45 -19.73
CA ARG A 162 -10.22 17.82 -20.26
C ARG A 162 -11.05 17.84 -21.55
N PHE A 163 -10.76 16.92 -22.47
CA PHE A 163 -11.43 16.94 -23.78
C PHE A 163 -12.91 16.57 -23.68
N LEU A 164 -13.25 15.59 -22.81
CA LEU A 164 -14.66 15.26 -22.60
C LEU A 164 -15.38 16.41 -21.90
N ARG A 165 -14.77 17.03 -20.88
CA ARG A 165 -15.36 18.17 -20.16
C ARG A 165 -15.67 19.35 -21.08
N GLN A 166 -14.78 19.63 -22.03
CA GLN A 166 -14.95 20.71 -23.01
C GLN A 166 -16.02 20.37 -24.08
N ALA A 167 -16.05 19.11 -24.55
CA ALA A 167 -16.96 18.73 -25.63
C ALA A 167 -18.41 18.45 -25.16
N LEU A 168 -18.59 18.06 -23.89
CA LEU A 168 -19.85 17.56 -23.38
C LEU A 168 -21.03 18.55 -23.46
N PRO A 169 -20.88 19.85 -23.12
CA PRO A 169 -21.96 20.83 -23.26
C PRO A 169 -22.46 20.96 -24.70
N ASP A 170 -21.55 21.04 -25.67
CA ASP A 170 -21.91 21.13 -27.10
C ASP A 170 -22.57 19.84 -27.62
N ILE A 171 -22.09 18.66 -27.17
CA ILE A 171 -22.68 17.37 -27.52
C ILE A 171 -24.14 17.31 -27.04
N LEU A 172 -24.40 17.68 -25.80
CA LEU A 172 -25.74 17.65 -25.21
C LEU A 172 -26.70 18.66 -25.86
N ALA A 173 -26.17 19.81 -26.29
CA ALA A 173 -26.98 20.86 -26.90
C ALA A 173 -27.24 20.65 -28.42
N LYS A 174 -26.27 20.09 -29.15
CA LYS A 174 -26.28 20.12 -30.65
C LYS A 174 -26.44 18.74 -31.30
N ARG A 175 -26.25 17.64 -30.56
CA ARG A 175 -26.30 16.29 -31.15
C ARG A 175 -27.60 15.55 -30.87
N THR A 176 -28.72 16.28 -30.90
CA THR A 176 -30.09 15.74 -30.82
C THR A 176 -30.49 14.98 -32.08
N ASP A 177 -29.72 15.09 -33.15
CA ASP A 177 -29.82 14.31 -34.39
C ASP A 177 -29.52 12.82 -34.17
N VAL A 178 -28.59 12.50 -33.25
CA VAL A 178 -28.14 11.11 -32.96
C VAL A 178 -28.40 10.66 -31.52
N LEU A 179 -28.61 11.60 -30.61
CA LEU A 179 -28.97 11.33 -29.22
C LEU A 179 -30.46 11.44 -28.97
N SER A 180 -31.15 10.36 -28.64
CA SER A 180 -32.53 10.44 -28.20
C SER A 180 -32.68 11.31 -26.93
N PRO A 181 -33.86 11.90 -26.66
CA PRO A 181 -34.10 12.68 -25.44
C PRO A 181 -33.77 11.91 -24.17
N ARG A 182 -33.99 10.58 -24.16
CA ARG A 182 -33.62 9.71 -23.04
C ARG A 182 -32.10 9.64 -22.88
N MET A 183 -31.34 9.52 -23.95
CA MET A 183 -29.88 9.44 -23.90
C MET A 183 -29.27 10.78 -23.47
N VAL A 184 -29.79 11.91 -23.95
CA VAL A 184 -29.40 13.25 -23.50
C VAL A 184 -29.55 13.38 -21.99
N ARG A 185 -30.71 12.97 -21.46
CA ARG A 185 -30.95 13.00 -19.99
C ARG A 185 -29.95 12.11 -19.25
N ILE A 186 -29.77 10.84 -19.67
CA ILE A 186 -28.82 9.91 -19.00
C ILE A 186 -27.40 10.48 -18.98
N VAL A 187 -26.93 11.03 -20.10
CA VAL A 187 -25.58 11.59 -20.17
C VAL A 187 -25.47 12.87 -19.34
N ALA A 188 -26.53 13.69 -19.28
CA ALA A 188 -26.59 14.88 -18.43
C ALA A 188 -26.54 14.53 -16.93
N ASP A 189 -27.28 13.50 -16.52
CA ASP A 189 -27.27 12.99 -15.13
C ASP A 189 -25.87 12.49 -14.75
N LEU A 190 -25.24 11.66 -15.60
CA LEU A 190 -23.85 11.20 -15.38
C LEU A 190 -22.83 12.35 -15.37
N ALA A 191 -23.04 13.41 -16.16
CA ALA A 191 -22.21 14.60 -16.12
C ALA A 191 -22.38 15.39 -14.82
N SER A 192 -23.57 15.37 -14.23
CA SER A 192 -23.84 15.92 -12.91
C SER A 192 -23.14 15.12 -11.81
N ASP A 193 -23.26 13.78 -11.84
CA ASP A 193 -22.55 12.88 -10.93
C ASP A 193 -21.03 13.12 -10.99
N TRP A 194 -20.49 13.25 -12.21
CA TRP A 194 -19.06 13.55 -12.38
C TRP A 194 -18.65 14.86 -11.69
N ARG A 195 -19.44 15.93 -11.83
CA ARG A 195 -19.16 17.22 -11.15
C ARG A 195 -19.16 17.07 -9.64
N GLN A 196 -20.18 16.39 -9.09
CA GLN A 196 -20.29 16.14 -7.64
C GLN A 196 -19.10 15.30 -7.10
N ILE A 197 -18.64 14.33 -7.88
CA ILE A 197 -17.46 13.53 -7.51
C ILE A 197 -16.19 14.40 -7.51
N ASP A 198 -16.02 15.29 -8.50
CA ASP A 198 -14.88 16.21 -8.56
C ASP A 198 -14.89 17.17 -7.36
N GLU A 199 -16.03 17.75 -7.00
CA GLU A 199 -16.22 18.61 -5.82
C GLU A 199 -15.85 17.90 -4.50
N ARG A 200 -16.01 16.58 -4.45
CA ARG A 200 -15.60 15.76 -3.30
C ARG A 200 -14.13 15.36 -3.34
N ILE A 201 -13.52 15.23 -4.51
CA ILE A 201 -12.09 14.90 -4.65
C ILE A 201 -11.21 16.08 -4.23
N GLU A 202 -11.61 17.29 -4.57
CA GLU A 202 -10.82 18.51 -4.37
C GLU A 202 -10.46 18.73 -2.89
N PRO A 203 -11.41 18.84 -1.94
CA PRO A 203 -11.08 19.08 -0.53
C PRO A 203 -10.23 17.97 0.08
N VAL A 204 -10.50 16.71 -0.25
CA VAL A 204 -9.69 15.59 0.24
C VAL A 204 -8.27 15.63 -0.33
N THR A 205 -8.10 16.12 -1.55
CA THR A 205 -6.77 16.29 -2.16
C THR A 205 -6.03 17.41 -1.48
N ASP A 206 -6.68 18.55 -1.25
CA ASP A 206 -6.09 19.75 -0.62
C ASP A 206 -5.66 19.46 0.83
N GLU A 207 -6.48 18.70 1.57
CA GLU A 207 -6.12 18.26 2.91
C GLU A 207 -4.87 17.37 2.90
N ILE A 208 -4.82 16.36 2.03
CA ILE A 208 -3.62 15.51 1.89
C ILE A 208 -2.40 16.34 1.49
N GLU A 209 -2.54 17.31 0.58
CA GLU A 209 -1.43 18.17 0.16
C GLU A 209 -0.95 19.08 1.28
N THR A 210 -1.85 19.62 2.08
CA THR A 210 -1.53 20.45 3.23
C THR A 210 -0.77 19.66 4.29
N LEU A 211 -1.25 18.46 4.64
CA LEU A 211 -0.58 17.55 5.55
C LEU A 211 0.82 17.14 5.02
N ALA A 212 0.94 16.86 3.74
CA ALA A 212 2.23 16.51 3.15
C ALA A 212 3.23 17.68 3.17
N LYS A 213 2.78 18.92 2.99
CA LYS A 213 3.63 20.13 3.03
C LYS A 213 4.08 20.47 4.45
N SER A 214 3.29 20.16 5.48
CA SER A 214 3.64 20.38 6.89
C SER A 214 4.60 19.32 7.44
N ASP A 215 4.52 18.06 6.95
CA ASP A 215 5.33 16.93 7.43
C ASP A 215 6.76 16.95 6.88
N GLY A 216 7.77 16.87 7.75
CA GLY A 216 9.18 16.91 7.38
C GLY A 216 9.64 15.73 6.54
N SER A 217 9.11 14.54 6.80
CA SER A 217 9.41 13.31 6.05
C SER A 217 8.84 13.38 4.64
N CYS A 218 7.61 13.88 4.51
CA CYS A 218 6.97 14.12 3.21
C CYS A 218 7.77 15.15 2.38
N ARG A 219 8.19 16.27 3.00
CA ARG A 219 9.00 17.28 2.32
C ARG A 219 10.30 16.72 1.77
N ARG A 220 10.99 15.88 2.56
CA ARG A 220 12.21 15.19 2.09
C ARG A 220 11.92 14.27 0.91
N VAL A 221 10.88 13.45 1.00
CA VAL A 221 10.50 12.53 -0.08
C VAL A 221 10.07 13.27 -1.35
N MET A 222 9.44 14.44 -1.23
CA MET A 222 9.07 15.29 -2.36
C MET A 222 10.27 15.87 -3.12
N THR A 223 11.49 15.84 -2.56
CA THR A 223 12.70 16.22 -3.32
C THR A 223 13.05 15.22 -4.42
N VAL A 224 12.52 14.00 -4.35
CA VAL A 224 12.73 12.98 -5.38
C VAL A 224 11.92 13.30 -6.63
N PRO A 225 12.55 13.33 -7.82
CA PRO A 225 11.86 13.66 -9.06
C PRO A 225 10.61 12.81 -9.31
N GLY A 226 9.51 13.47 -9.68
CA GLY A 226 8.23 12.82 -9.96
C GLY A 226 7.41 12.43 -8.73
N ILE A 227 7.91 12.70 -7.53
CA ILE A 227 7.18 12.45 -6.28
C ILE A 227 6.61 13.77 -5.76
N GLY A 228 5.28 13.87 -5.75
CA GLY A 228 4.54 15.01 -5.19
C GLY A 228 3.88 14.65 -3.85
N PRO A 229 3.05 15.58 -3.32
CA PRO A 229 2.39 15.42 -2.02
C PRO A 229 1.63 14.10 -1.85
N ILE A 230 0.87 13.69 -2.86
CA ILE A 230 0.07 12.45 -2.81
C ILE A 230 0.96 11.20 -2.66
N ILE A 231 2.11 11.15 -3.32
CA ILE A 231 2.98 9.95 -3.26
C ILE A 231 3.77 9.94 -1.96
N SER A 232 4.30 11.09 -1.55
CA SER A 232 5.08 11.22 -0.32
C SER A 232 4.24 10.91 0.91
N SER A 233 3.05 11.49 1.02
CA SER A 233 2.13 11.24 2.14
C SER A 233 1.60 9.79 2.16
N ALA A 234 1.24 9.22 1.00
CA ALA A 234 0.87 7.81 0.93
C ALA A 234 2.00 6.88 1.38
N MET A 235 3.25 7.23 1.06
CA MET A 235 4.42 6.45 1.47
C MET A 235 4.66 6.56 2.99
N VAL A 236 4.68 7.76 3.55
CA VAL A 236 4.87 8.01 5.00
C VAL A 236 3.73 7.36 5.79
N ALA A 237 2.48 7.51 5.37
CA ALA A 237 1.34 6.84 6.01
C ALA A 237 1.45 5.31 5.97
N ALA A 238 2.06 4.74 4.92
CA ALA A 238 2.18 3.29 4.79
C ALA A 238 3.33 2.69 5.61
N ILE A 239 4.50 3.35 5.67
CA ILE A 239 5.74 2.77 6.21
C ILE A 239 6.41 3.62 7.30
N GLY A 240 5.81 4.75 7.72
CA GLY A 240 6.42 5.67 8.70
C GLY A 240 7.79 6.16 8.24
N SER A 241 8.79 6.01 9.10
CA SER A 241 10.20 6.32 8.79
C SER A 241 10.87 5.37 7.81
N GLY A 242 10.23 4.25 7.46
CA GLY A 242 10.83 3.21 6.61
C GLY A 242 11.77 2.24 7.33
N ALA A 243 11.91 2.33 8.65
CA ALA A 243 12.81 1.50 9.47
C ALA A 243 12.52 0.00 9.41
N ALA A 244 11.28 -0.40 9.04
CA ALA A 244 10.92 -1.80 8.85
C ALA A 244 11.65 -2.49 7.67
N PHE A 245 12.34 -1.74 6.83
CA PHE A 245 13.08 -2.25 5.68
C PHE A 245 14.58 -1.99 5.86
N ALA A 246 15.39 -3.02 5.70
CA ALA A 246 16.85 -2.88 5.78
C ALA A 246 17.44 -2.14 4.56
N ARG A 247 16.79 -2.24 3.41
CA ARG A 247 17.28 -1.68 2.13
C ARG A 247 16.12 -1.24 1.24
N GLY A 248 16.34 -0.26 0.37
CA GLY A 248 15.33 0.22 -0.58
C GLY A 248 14.83 -0.87 -1.54
N ARG A 249 15.63 -1.91 -1.81
CA ARG A 249 15.17 -3.07 -2.60
C ARG A 249 14.12 -3.90 -1.85
N ASP A 250 14.14 -3.93 -0.54
CA ASP A 250 13.16 -4.63 0.28
C ASP A 250 11.81 -3.89 0.24
N PHE A 251 11.85 -2.55 0.30
CA PHE A 251 10.67 -1.71 0.09
C PHE A 251 10.08 -1.88 -1.32
N SER A 252 10.92 -1.86 -2.38
CA SER A 252 10.42 -2.06 -3.74
C SER A 252 9.86 -3.47 -3.98
N ALA A 253 10.39 -4.48 -3.29
CA ALA A 253 9.84 -5.83 -3.28
C ALA A 253 8.49 -5.88 -2.55
N TRP A 254 8.38 -5.19 -1.42
CA TRP A 254 7.15 -5.10 -0.64
C TRP A 254 6.00 -4.44 -1.43
N ILE A 255 6.26 -3.42 -2.24
CA ILE A 255 5.24 -2.84 -3.14
C ILE A 255 5.07 -3.63 -4.45
N GLY A 256 5.81 -4.72 -4.65
CA GLY A 256 5.66 -5.63 -5.78
C GLY A 256 6.17 -5.12 -7.12
N LEU A 257 7.17 -4.24 -7.11
CA LEU A 257 7.85 -3.71 -8.31
C LEU A 257 9.08 -4.54 -8.74
N VAL A 258 9.40 -5.62 -8.02
CA VAL A 258 10.47 -6.54 -8.42
C VAL A 258 9.92 -7.63 -9.34
N PRO A 259 10.73 -8.17 -10.28
CA PRO A 259 10.30 -9.28 -11.13
C PRO A 259 10.04 -10.55 -10.29
N LYS A 260 9.12 -11.38 -10.75
CA LYS A 260 9.01 -12.77 -10.28
C LYS A 260 10.26 -13.51 -10.75
N GLN A 261 10.82 -14.29 -9.86
CA GLN A 261 11.94 -15.16 -10.17
C GLN A 261 11.51 -16.62 -10.09
N MET A 262 11.83 -17.38 -11.09
CA MET A 262 11.71 -18.83 -11.13
C MET A 262 13.10 -19.36 -11.51
N SER A 263 13.83 -19.88 -10.53
CA SER A 263 15.17 -20.41 -10.73
C SER A 263 15.17 -21.89 -10.40
N THR A 264 15.73 -22.68 -11.30
CA THR A 264 15.94 -24.11 -11.12
C THR A 264 17.38 -24.44 -11.58
N GLY A 265 18.17 -25.06 -10.72
CA GLY A 265 19.59 -25.30 -10.99
C GLY A 265 20.30 -23.99 -11.30
N ASP A 266 21.09 -23.96 -12.35
CA ASP A 266 21.89 -22.80 -12.75
C ASP A 266 21.13 -21.76 -13.61
N ARG A 267 19.84 -22.01 -13.90
CA ARG A 267 19.05 -21.14 -14.77
C ARG A 267 18.17 -20.19 -13.96
N THR A 268 18.39 -18.86 -14.12
CA THR A 268 17.54 -17.81 -13.57
C THR A 268 16.57 -17.29 -14.62
N ILE A 269 15.27 -17.43 -14.37
CA ILE A 269 14.19 -16.90 -15.21
C ILE A 269 13.50 -15.76 -14.48
N LEU A 270 13.55 -14.55 -15.07
CA LEU A 270 12.85 -13.38 -14.56
C LEU A 270 11.57 -13.13 -15.36
N GLY A 271 10.44 -13.08 -14.65
CA GLY A 271 9.14 -12.80 -15.22
C GLY A 271 8.70 -11.34 -15.05
N ARG A 272 7.40 -11.09 -15.19
CA ARG A 272 6.77 -9.78 -14.90
C ARG A 272 6.91 -9.42 -13.42
N ILE A 273 6.67 -8.15 -13.07
CA ILE A 273 6.64 -7.69 -11.66
C ILE A 273 5.68 -8.54 -10.83
N THR A 274 6.03 -8.77 -9.55
CA THR A 274 5.27 -9.67 -8.66
C THR A 274 3.85 -9.19 -8.39
N LYS A 275 3.62 -7.88 -8.41
CA LYS A 275 2.36 -7.22 -8.02
C LYS A 275 1.88 -7.57 -6.60
N ARG A 276 2.74 -8.12 -5.74
CA ARG A 276 2.45 -8.38 -4.33
C ARG A 276 2.41 -7.07 -3.53
N GLY A 277 1.88 -7.13 -2.31
CA GLY A 277 1.88 -6.03 -1.35
C GLY A 277 1.03 -4.83 -1.76
N ASN A 278 1.50 -3.62 -1.44
CA ASN A 278 0.71 -2.41 -1.55
C ASN A 278 0.48 -1.97 -3.02
N GLY A 279 -0.71 -2.31 -3.54
CA GLY A 279 -1.12 -1.98 -4.92
C GLY A 279 -1.29 -0.48 -5.17
N TYR A 280 -1.74 0.27 -4.17
CA TYR A 280 -1.93 1.72 -4.28
C TYR A 280 -0.62 2.45 -4.48
N LEU A 281 0.37 2.22 -3.59
CA LEU A 281 1.71 2.80 -3.74
C LEU A 281 2.38 2.38 -5.05
N ARG A 282 2.28 1.12 -5.43
CA ARG A 282 2.80 0.64 -6.72
C ARG A 282 2.23 1.43 -7.89
N THR A 283 0.92 1.68 -7.90
CA THR A 283 0.26 2.48 -8.94
C THR A 283 0.79 3.90 -8.96
N LEU A 284 0.93 4.54 -7.80
CA LEU A 284 1.45 5.90 -7.69
C LEU A 284 2.89 5.99 -8.21
N PHE A 285 3.79 5.08 -7.83
CA PHE A 285 5.17 5.07 -8.35
C PHE A 285 5.24 4.82 -9.86
N VAL A 286 4.36 3.97 -10.41
CA VAL A 286 4.28 3.76 -11.86
C VAL A 286 3.78 5.03 -12.57
N GLN A 287 2.84 5.76 -11.99
CA GLN A 287 2.39 7.04 -12.54
C GLN A 287 3.51 8.11 -12.48
N ALA A 288 4.25 8.21 -11.38
CA ALA A 288 5.43 9.08 -11.29
C ALA A 288 6.45 8.78 -12.40
N ALA A 289 6.75 7.49 -12.61
CA ALA A 289 7.64 7.06 -13.66
C ALA A 289 7.14 7.45 -15.05
N ARG A 290 5.84 7.27 -15.33
CA ARG A 290 5.23 7.67 -16.61
C ARG A 290 5.34 9.16 -16.86
N VAL A 291 5.10 10.00 -15.85
CA VAL A 291 5.23 11.47 -15.96
C VAL A 291 6.66 11.87 -16.33
N ILE A 292 7.67 11.26 -15.70
CA ILE A 292 9.08 11.49 -16.05
C ILE A 292 9.36 11.05 -17.48
N LEU A 293 8.88 9.88 -17.91
CA LEU A 293 9.11 9.36 -19.25
C LEU A 293 8.48 10.19 -20.36
N LEU A 294 7.42 10.94 -20.06
CA LEU A 294 6.79 11.88 -21.02
C LEU A 294 7.64 13.15 -21.28
N ARG A 295 8.69 13.41 -20.47
CA ARG A 295 9.50 14.62 -20.55
C ARG A 295 10.99 14.27 -20.69
N PRO A 296 11.46 13.72 -21.82
CA PRO A 296 12.86 13.29 -22.00
C PRO A 296 13.90 14.39 -21.75
N ALA A 297 13.59 15.61 -22.10
CA ALA A 297 14.48 16.76 -21.88
C ALA A 297 14.79 17.03 -20.39
N SER A 298 13.97 16.53 -19.47
CA SER A 298 14.20 16.66 -18.02
C SER A 298 15.07 15.54 -17.41
N TRP A 299 15.32 14.44 -18.12
CA TRP A 299 16.04 13.27 -17.58
C TRP A 299 17.44 13.58 -17.05
N PRO A 300 18.28 14.39 -17.74
CA PRO A 300 19.61 14.75 -17.24
C PRO A 300 19.53 15.49 -15.90
N LYS A 301 18.58 16.43 -15.74
CA LYS A 301 18.38 17.20 -14.48
C LYS A 301 18.07 16.32 -13.27
N HIS A 302 17.48 15.15 -13.52
CA HIS A 302 17.10 14.20 -12.48
C HIS A 302 18.18 13.15 -12.17
N GLY A 303 19.38 13.24 -12.80
CA GLY A 303 20.43 12.22 -12.64
C GLY A 303 20.10 10.85 -13.25
N PHE A 304 19.08 10.76 -14.09
CA PHE A 304 18.64 9.52 -14.74
C PHE A 304 18.97 9.48 -16.24
N GLY A 305 19.47 10.58 -16.84
CA GLY A 305 19.58 10.75 -18.28
C GLY A 305 20.27 9.61 -19.01
N VAL A 306 21.49 9.29 -18.61
CA VAL A 306 22.28 8.23 -19.25
C VAL A 306 21.60 6.86 -19.13
N TRP A 307 21.08 6.55 -17.92
CA TRP A 307 20.42 5.26 -17.69
C TRP A 307 19.09 5.16 -18.48
N LEU A 308 18.27 6.23 -18.48
CA LEU A 308 17.01 6.24 -19.22
C LEU A 308 17.22 6.16 -20.74
N ALA A 309 18.19 6.89 -21.28
CA ALA A 309 18.49 6.86 -22.71
C ALA A 309 18.88 5.45 -23.17
N ARG A 310 19.80 4.78 -22.45
CA ARG A 310 20.19 3.39 -22.73
C ARG A 310 19.04 2.39 -22.58
N ALA A 311 18.23 2.56 -21.54
CA ALA A 311 17.13 1.64 -21.27
C ALA A 311 15.96 1.82 -22.28
N ALA A 312 15.68 3.04 -22.73
CA ALA A 312 14.64 3.33 -23.72
C ALA A 312 14.89 2.70 -25.08
N GLN A 313 16.15 2.49 -25.47
CA GLN A 313 16.51 1.85 -26.74
C GLN A 313 16.15 0.35 -26.80
N ARG A 314 16.09 -0.33 -25.65
CA ARG A 314 15.93 -1.79 -25.58
C ARG A 314 14.67 -2.27 -24.87
N LEU A 315 14.02 -1.42 -24.09
CA LEU A 315 12.87 -1.81 -23.29
C LEU A 315 11.59 -1.24 -23.86
N HIS A 316 10.55 -2.08 -23.94
CA HIS A 316 9.21 -1.59 -24.20
C HIS A 316 8.78 -0.56 -23.15
N ARG A 317 8.06 0.49 -23.55
CA ARG A 317 7.63 1.63 -22.72
C ARG A 317 7.06 1.23 -21.35
N ASN A 318 6.22 0.21 -21.28
CA ASN A 318 5.63 -0.23 -20.02
C ASN A 318 6.63 -0.94 -19.09
N VAL A 319 7.61 -1.65 -19.66
CA VAL A 319 8.70 -2.28 -18.90
C VAL A 319 9.63 -1.21 -18.35
N LEU A 320 9.95 -0.20 -19.14
CA LEU A 320 10.75 0.95 -18.72
C LEU A 320 10.06 1.73 -17.58
N ALA A 321 8.74 1.94 -17.67
CA ALA A 321 7.98 2.59 -16.60
C ALA A 321 8.03 1.78 -15.29
N ALA A 322 7.92 0.46 -15.34
CA ALA A 322 8.06 -0.39 -14.16
C ALA A 322 9.48 -0.37 -13.58
N ALA A 323 10.51 -0.38 -14.43
CA ALA A 323 11.91 -0.30 -14.03
C ALA A 323 12.24 1.05 -13.37
N LEU A 324 11.75 2.16 -13.94
CA LEU A 324 11.90 3.48 -13.34
C LEU A 324 11.12 3.61 -12.03
N ALA A 325 9.89 3.08 -11.96
CA ALA A 325 9.10 3.06 -10.73
C ALA A 325 9.83 2.31 -9.59
N ASN A 326 10.46 1.16 -9.90
CA ASN A 326 11.31 0.44 -8.95
C ASN A 326 12.49 1.31 -8.48
N LYS A 327 13.18 1.99 -9.40
CA LYS A 327 14.29 2.88 -9.06
C LYS A 327 13.83 4.05 -8.18
N LEU A 328 12.71 4.70 -8.53
CA LEU A 328 12.13 5.80 -7.74
C LEU A 328 11.74 5.34 -6.33
N ALA A 329 11.09 4.19 -6.20
CA ALA A 329 10.72 3.63 -4.90
C ALA A 329 11.94 3.39 -4.01
N ARG A 330 13.02 2.85 -4.55
CA ARG A 330 14.27 2.63 -3.82
C ARG A 330 14.93 3.93 -3.38
N ILE A 331 14.94 4.94 -4.23
CA ILE A 331 15.47 6.27 -3.92
C ILE A 331 14.61 6.95 -2.85
N ALA A 332 13.28 6.94 -3.00
CA ALA A 332 12.36 7.53 -2.05
C ALA A 332 12.51 6.91 -0.65
N TRP A 333 12.65 5.58 -0.58
CA TRP A 333 12.93 4.92 0.69
C TRP A 333 14.28 5.36 1.28
N THR A 334 15.33 5.47 0.48
CA THR A 334 16.66 5.90 0.96
C THR A 334 16.60 7.34 1.51
N VAL A 335 15.90 8.24 0.81
CA VAL A 335 15.68 9.63 1.25
C VAL A 335 14.94 9.67 2.57
N LEU A 336 13.89 8.85 2.71
CA LEU A 336 13.09 8.76 3.93
C LEU A 336 13.88 8.15 5.10
N ALA A 337 14.47 6.97 4.91
CA ALA A 337 15.13 6.22 5.96
C ALA A 337 16.47 6.82 6.42
N GLN A 338 17.12 7.62 5.58
CA GLN A 338 18.36 8.32 5.90
C GLN A 338 18.14 9.80 6.23
N GLU A 339 16.89 10.23 6.31
CA GLU A 339 16.48 11.61 6.66
C GLU A 339 17.20 12.71 5.87
N ARG A 340 17.51 12.46 4.60
CA ARG A 340 18.22 13.39 3.71
C ARG A 340 17.41 13.77 2.48
N ASN A 341 17.74 14.87 1.86
CA ASN A 341 17.16 15.27 0.57
C ASN A 341 17.76 14.46 -0.59
N TYR A 342 17.00 14.40 -1.68
CA TYR A 342 17.50 13.82 -2.91
C TYR A 342 18.52 14.75 -3.57
N GLU A 343 19.67 14.18 -3.95
CA GLU A 343 20.70 14.87 -4.73
C GLU A 343 20.86 14.13 -6.06
N ALA A 344 20.71 14.87 -7.16
CA ALA A 344 20.93 14.33 -8.49
C ALA A 344 22.43 14.08 -8.71
N ARG A 345 22.83 12.82 -8.89
CA ARG A 345 24.18 12.52 -9.36
C ARG A 345 24.30 12.89 -10.84
N ILE A 346 24.68 14.11 -11.11
CA ILE A 346 25.02 14.56 -12.48
C ILE A 346 26.39 13.96 -12.77
N MET A 347 26.44 12.91 -13.58
CA MET A 347 27.72 12.47 -14.15
C MET A 347 28.21 13.61 -15.05
N LYS A 348 29.30 14.28 -14.67
CA LYS A 348 30.04 15.12 -15.61
C LYS A 348 30.38 14.21 -16.79
N ALA A 349 30.06 14.62 -17.99
CA ALA A 349 30.57 13.98 -19.18
C ALA A 349 32.10 13.93 -19.01
N ALA A 350 32.67 12.73 -19.08
CA ALA A 350 34.14 12.61 -19.20
C ALA A 350 34.52 13.43 -20.44
N ALA A 351 35.32 14.46 -20.23
CA ALA A 351 35.87 15.29 -21.28
C ALA A 351 36.76 14.42 -22.20
#